data_a701eac19e15b54d400904a31310b2a6
#
_entry.id   a701eac19e15b54d400904a31310b2a6
#
_cell.length_a   1.000
_cell.length_b   1.000
_cell.length_c   1.000
_cell.angle_alpha   90.00
_cell.angle_beta   90.00
_cell.angle_gamma   90.00
#
_symmetry.space_group_name_H-M   'P 1'
#
loop_
_entity.id
_entity.type
_entity.pdbx_description
1 polymer ?
#
loop_
_entity_poly.entity_id
_entity_poly.type
_entity_poly.pdbx_seq_one_letter_code
_entity_poly.pdbx_strand_id
1 'polypeptide(L)'
;NFALARWLQEDIQGSMTPEYGDLSMPVISADFDKLGDARAFWTETIENDDDSISLTWYDFMEPYMLVVPAGSVPGRTHGVYSCFVPARRAQVTVNGLVAQGEVSQEMRGDKPSSTACLAWSETWVRP
;
A
#
# COMPACT_ATOMS: atom_id res chain seq x y z
N ASN A 1 -4.79 -14.83 5.06
CA ASN A 1 -3.72 -15.78 5.41
C ASN A 1 -2.81 -15.18 6.50
N PHE A 2 -3.02 -15.59 7.75
CA PHE A 2 -2.29 -15.07 8.93
C PHE A 2 -0.77 -15.30 8.84
N ALA A 3 -0.31 -16.40 8.30
CA ALA A 3 1.13 -16.68 8.18
C ALA A 3 1.80 -15.70 7.20
N LEU A 4 1.14 -15.38 6.09
CA LEU A 4 1.62 -14.39 5.14
C LEU A 4 1.61 -12.97 5.75
N ALA A 5 0.56 -12.61 6.48
CA ALA A 5 0.46 -11.31 7.13
C ALA A 5 1.56 -11.12 8.18
N ARG A 6 1.84 -12.15 9.00
CA ARG A 6 2.93 -12.11 9.97
C ARG A 6 4.30 -12.03 9.30
N TRP A 7 4.53 -12.79 8.26
CA TRP A 7 5.77 -12.70 7.50
C TRP A 7 5.98 -11.30 6.89
N LEU A 8 4.93 -10.69 6.32
CA LEU A 8 4.99 -9.32 5.82
C LEU A 8 5.32 -8.33 6.94
N GLN A 9 4.71 -8.50 8.11
CA GLN A 9 4.95 -7.63 9.27
C GLN A 9 6.41 -7.75 9.77
N GLU A 10 6.93 -8.96 9.89
CA GLU A 10 8.28 -9.23 10.42
C GLU A 10 9.38 -8.88 9.41
N ASP A 11 9.30 -9.46 8.21
CA ASP A 11 10.41 -9.44 7.25
C ASP A 11 10.39 -8.21 6.34
N ILE A 12 9.21 -7.70 6.02
CA ILE A 12 9.06 -6.66 5.02
C ILE A 12 8.83 -5.31 5.68
N GLN A 13 7.73 -5.16 6.37
CA GLN A 13 7.34 -3.86 6.94
C GLN A 13 8.27 -3.44 8.07
N GLY A 14 8.66 -4.37 8.93
CA GLY A 14 9.60 -4.10 10.01
C GLY A 14 10.98 -3.66 9.55
N SER A 15 11.43 -4.11 8.37
CA SER A 15 12.71 -3.69 7.79
C SER A 15 12.67 -2.29 7.16
N MET A 16 11.48 -1.84 6.74
CA MET A 16 11.29 -0.52 6.12
C MET A 16 10.85 0.55 7.11
N THR A 17 9.98 0.18 8.03
CA THR A 17 9.36 1.07 9.01
C THR A 17 9.24 0.29 10.32
N PRO A 18 10.15 0.48 11.28
CA PRO A 18 10.20 -0.33 12.51
C PRO A 18 8.87 -0.40 13.27
N GLU A 19 8.08 0.68 13.22
CA GLU A 19 6.77 0.74 13.85
C GLU A 19 5.78 -0.31 13.30
N TYR A 20 5.93 -0.69 12.03
CA TYR A 20 5.08 -1.72 11.41
C TYR A 20 5.53 -3.15 11.73
N GLY A 21 6.74 -3.31 12.25
CA GLY A 21 7.26 -4.58 12.75
C GLY A 21 6.84 -4.91 14.17
N ASP A 22 6.00 -4.07 14.79
CA ASP A 22 5.49 -4.34 16.15
C ASP A 22 4.54 -5.55 16.13
N LEU A 23 5.05 -6.68 16.61
CA LEU A 23 4.31 -7.94 16.67
C LEU A 23 3.18 -7.95 17.72
N SER A 24 3.09 -6.93 18.57
CA SER A 24 1.94 -6.73 19.46
C SER A 24 0.70 -6.27 18.69
N MET A 25 0.87 -5.68 17.50
CA MET A 25 -0.26 -5.33 16.64
C MET A 25 -0.96 -6.60 16.15
N PRO A 26 -2.28 -6.70 16.33
CA PRO A 26 -3.02 -7.87 15.93
C PRO A 26 -3.08 -8.00 14.39
N VAL A 27 -3.05 -9.23 13.92
CA VAL A 27 -3.46 -9.57 12.55
C VAL A 27 -4.89 -10.07 12.64
N ILE A 28 -5.80 -9.37 12.02
CA ILE A 28 -7.23 -9.68 12.01
C ILE A 28 -7.66 -10.21 10.63
N SER A 29 -8.70 -11.03 10.61
CA SER A 29 -9.34 -11.44 9.36
C SER A 29 -10.28 -10.35 8.89
N ALA A 30 -10.32 -10.11 7.58
CA ALA A 30 -11.26 -9.18 6.96
C ALA A 30 -11.57 -9.62 5.53
N ASP A 31 -12.72 -9.20 5.03
CA ASP A 31 -13.09 -9.29 3.64
C ASP A 31 -12.60 -8.05 2.88
N PHE A 32 -12.24 -8.25 1.61
CA PHE A 32 -11.69 -7.20 0.76
C PHE A 32 -12.50 -7.12 -0.52
N ASP A 33 -13.10 -5.96 -0.76
CA ASP A 33 -13.76 -5.63 -2.02
C ASP A 33 -13.01 -4.54 -2.78
N LYS A 34 -13.06 -4.62 -4.11
CA LYS A 34 -12.39 -3.69 -5.01
C LYS A 34 -13.33 -3.19 -6.08
N LEU A 35 -13.34 -1.88 -6.31
CA LEU A 35 -14.18 -1.24 -7.30
C LEU A 35 -13.43 -0.13 -8.02
N GLY A 36 -13.54 -0.07 -9.34
CA GLY A 36 -12.96 0.98 -10.15
C GLY A 36 -12.11 0.43 -11.31
N ASP A 37 -11.42 1.32 -12.02
CA ASP A 37 -10.65 0.98 -13.22
C ASP A 37 -9.22 1.57 -13.22
N ALA A 38 -8.82 2.19 -12.13
CA ALA A 38 -7.56 2.94 -11.98
C ALA A 38 -7.33 4.04 -13.05
N ARG A 39 -8.40 4.52 -13.68
CA ARG A 39 -8.40 5.68 -14.60
C ARG A 39 -9.13 6.86 -13.99
N ALA A 40 -10.38 6.63 -13.57
CA ALA A 40 -11.21 7.64 -12.92
C ALA A 40 -11.06 7.58 -11.40
N PHE A 41 -11.21 6.38 -10.83
CA PHE A 41 -11.05 6.13 -9.40
C PHE A 41 -10.74 4.65 -9.15
N TRP A 42 -10.25 4.37 -7.95
CA TRP A 42 -10.13 3.03 -7.39
C TRP A 42 -10.51 3.07 -5.93
N THR A 43 -11.33 2.13 -5.50
CA THR A 43 -11.71 1.97 -4.09
C THR A 43 -11.41 0.54 -3.63
N GLU A 44 -10.80 0.42 -2.49
CA GLU A 44 -10.69 -0.83 -1.74
C GLU A 44 -11.46 -0.69 -0.43
N THR A 45 -12.35 -1.63 -0.17
CA THR A 45 -13.10 -1.72 1.08
C THR A 45 -12.62 -2.93 1.86
N ILE A 46 -12.37 -2.75 3.14
CA ILE A 46 -11.87 -3.77 4.06
C ILE A 46 -12.87 -3.84 5.20
N GLU A 47 -13.48 -4.99 5.39
CA GLU A 47 -14.58 -5.15 6.37
C GLU A 47 -14.36 -6.39 7.23
N ASN A 48 -14.70 -6.29 8.49
CA ASN A 48 -14.90 -7.37 9.43
C ASN A 48 -16.13 -7.09 10.31
N ASP A 49 -16.35 -7.89 11.36
CA ASP A 49 -17.53 -7.74 12.22
C ASP A 49 -17.58 -6.40 12.99
N ASP A 50 -16.42 -5.78 13.22
CA ASP A 50 -16.28 -4.59 14.07
C ASP A 50 -15.96 -3.32 13.27
N ASP A 51 -15.26 -3.45 12.14
CA ASP A 51 -14.69 -2.33 11.41
C ASP A 51 -15.00 -2.36 9.91
N SER A 52 -15.20 -1.17 9.35
CA SER A 52 -15.25 -0.93 7.90
C SER A 52 -14.29 0.19 7.53
N ILE A 53 -13.34 -0.11 6.66
CA ILE A 53 -12.33 0.83 6.15
C ILE A 53 -12.49 0.93 4.64
N SER A 54 -12.57 2.16 4.12
CA SER A 54 -12.59 2.41 2.68
C SER A 54 -11.43 3.32 2.30
N LEU A 55 -10.66 2.88 1.31
CA LEU A 55 -9.55 3.59 0.71
C LEU A 55 -9.93 3.94 -0.72
N THR A 56 -9.96 5.23 -1.08
CA THR A 56 -10.31 5.64 -2.44
C THR A 56 -9.27 6.58 -3.00
N TRP A 57 -8.83 6.32 -4.23
CA TRP A 57 -7.86 7.12 -4.99
C TRP A 57 -8.56 7.75 -6.20
N TYR A 58 -8.23 9.01 -6.48
CA TYR A 58 -8.78 9.81 -7.59
C TYR A 58 -7.69 10.59 -8.32
N ASP A 59 -8.00 11.05 -9.53
CA ASP A 59 -7.10 11.89 -10.32
C ASP A 59 -5.71 11.26 -10.47
N PHE A 60 -5.68 10.09 -11.07
CA PHE A 60 -4.44 9.34 -11.25
C PHE A 60 -3.43 10.08 -12.10
N MET A 61 -2.18 9.92 -11.74
CA MET A 61 -1.01 10.36 -12.49
C MET A 61 -0.51 9.24 -13.40
N GLU A 62 0.52 9.51 -14.18
CA GLU A 62 1.14 8.50 -15.04
C GLU A 62 1.70 7.35 -14.20
N PRO A 63 1.32 6.10 -14.48
CA PRO A 63 1.86 4.95 -13.78
C PRO A 63 3.35 4.75 -14.05
N TYR A 64 4.07 4.17 -13.09
CA TYR A 64 5.46 3.79 -13.27
C TYR A 64 5.80 2.48 -12.56
N MET A 65 6.87 1.85 -13.04
CA MET A 65 7.38 0.63 -12.42
C MET A 65 8.42 0.97 -11.36
N LEU A 66 8.24 0.41 -10.16
CA LEU A 66 9.30 0.28 -9.17
C LEU A 66 9.96 -1.08 -9.36
N VAL A 67 11.27 -1.07 -9.57
CA VAL A 67 12.07 -2.28 -9.71
C VAL A 67 13.22 -2.23 -8.71
N VAL A 68 13.17 -3.08 -7.70
CA VAL A 68 14.22 -3.24 -6.69
C VAL A 68 14.64 -4.71 -6.70
N PRO A 69 15.77 -5.06 -7.34
CA PRO A 69 16.25 -6.44 -7.35
C PRO A 69 16.56 -6.96 -5.95
N ALA A 70 16.42 -8.27 -5.75
CA ALA A 70 16.75 -8.91 -4.48
C ALA A 70 18.22 -8.64 -4.11
N GLY A 71 18.47 -8.30 -2.85
CA GLY A 71 19.79 -8.00 -2.33
C GLY A 71 20.43 -6.69 -2.83
N SER A 72 19.72 -5.88 -3.61
CA SER A 72 20.26 -4.59 -4.14
C SER A 72 20.25 -3.46 -3.12
N VAL A 73 19.49 -3.58 -2.05
CA VAL A 73 19.40 -2.60 -0.97
C VAL A 73 19.92 -3.21 0.33
N PRO A 74 20.89 -2.59 1.02
CA PRO A 74 21.37 -3.06 2.31
C PRO A 74 20.24 -3.25 3.31
N GLY A 75 20.23 -4.39 4.00
CA GLY A 75 19.20 -4.75 4.98
C GLY A 75 17.90 -5.31 4.39
N ARG A 76 17.74 -5.27 3.05
CA ARG A 76 16.60 -5.84 2.36
C ARG A 76 17.05 -7.06 1.54
N THR A 77 16.58 -8.24 1.88
CA THR A 77 16.90 -9.47 1.15
C THR A 77 16.02 -9.65 -0.08
N HIS A 78 14.73 -9.33 0.02
CA HIS A 78 13.76 -9.53 -1.05
C HIS A 78 13.81 -8.40 -2.08
N GLY A 79 13.60 -8.76 -3.34
CA GLY A 79 13.32 -7.81 -4.41
C GLY A 79 11.83 -7.47 -4.47
N VAL A 80 11.52 -6.27 -4.99
CA VAL A 80 10.16 -5.78 -5.19
C VAL A 80 10.00 -5.30 -6.62
N TYR A 81 8.95 -5.76 -7.26
CA TYR A 81 8.53 -5.32 -8.58
C TYR A 81 7.08 -4.87 -8.46
N SER A 82 6.84 -3.59 -8.61
CA SER A 82 5.53 -3.01 -8.39
C SER A 82 5.16 -2.03 -9.50
N CYS A 83 3.91 -2.08 -9.93
CA CYS A 83 3.32 -1.04 -10.76
C CYS A 83 2.63 -0.04 -9.84
N PHE A 84 3.18 1.16 -9.72
CA PHE A 84 2.60 2.24 -8.96
C PHE A 84 1.75 3.16 -9.83
N VAL A 85 0.56 3.45 -9.34
CA VAL A 85 -0.36 4.43 -9.92
C VAL A 85 -0.57 5.54 -8.90
N PRO A 86 0.21 6.63 -8.95
CA PRO A 86 0.04 7.73 -8.00
C PRO A 86 -1.29 8.45 -8.23
N ALA A 87 -1.87 8.98 -7.18
CA ALA A 87 -3.10 9.77 -7.23
C ALA A 87 -2.89 11.16 -6.65
N ARG A 88 -3.52 12.17 -7.26
CA ARG A 88 -3.48 13.55 -6.74
C ARG A 88 -4.40 13.75 -5.55
N ARG A 89 -5.40 12.88 -5.42
CA ARG A 89 -6.37 12.91 -4.33
C ARG A 89 -6.64 11.51 -3.83
N ALA A 90 -6.82 11.38 -2.52
CA ALA A 90 -7.27 10.15 -1.89
C ALA A 90 -8.15 10.47 -0.68
N GLN A 91 -8.93 9.49 -0.29
CA GLN A 91 -9.76 9.56 0.90
C GLN A 91 -9.69 8.23 1.64
N VAL A 92 -9.53 8.31 2.95
CA VAL A 92 -9.66 7.18 3.86
C VAL A 92 -10.90 7.41 4.72
N THR A 93 -11.76 6.41 4.81
CA THR A 93 -12.93 6.42 5.69
C THR A 93 -12.84 5.24 6.64
N VAL A 94 -13.00 5.47 7.92
CA VAL A 94 -13.00 4.42 8.96
C VAL A 94 -14.34 4.51 9.71
N ASN A 95 -15.12 3.46 9.67
CA ASN A 95 -16.43 3.36 10.32
C ASN A 95 -17.33 4.57 9.98
N GLY A 96 -17.35 4.97 8.71
CA GLY A 96 -18.15 6.10 8.22
C GLY A 96 -17.56 7.49 8.48
N LEU A 97 -16.43 7.59 9.16
CA LEU A 97 -15.75 8.87 9.43
C LEU A 97 -14.57 9.06 8.49
N VAL A 98 -14.53 10.20 7.80
CA VAL A 98 -13.41 10.56 6.93
C VAL A 98 -12.19 10.90 7.77
N ALA A 99 -11.08 10.23 7.49
CA ALA A 99 -9.80 10.52 8.13
C ALA A 99 -9.28 11.89 7.69
N GLN A 100 -8.65 12.60 8.61
CA GLN A 100 -7.99 13.88 8.31
C GLN A 100 -6.62 13.62 7.67
N GLY A 101 -6.25 14.48 6.74
CA GLY A 101 -4.98 14.43 6.05
C GLY A 101 -5.10 14.97 4.63
N GLU A 102 -3.95 15.20 4.02
CA GLU A 102 -3.86 15.70 2.65
C GLU A 102 -2.84 14.90 1.85
N VAL A 103 -3.12 14.77 0.55
CA VAL A 103 -2.18 14.15 -0.38
C VAL A 103 -1.14 15.18 -0.81
N SER A 104 0.13 14.88 -0.58
CA SER A 104 1.25 15.67 -1.07
C SER A 104 1.79 15.12 -2.38
N GLN A 105 2.13 16.00 -3.31
CA GLN A 105 2.88 15.64 -4.50
C GLN A 105 4.35 15.49 -4.15
N GLU A 106 5.01 14.49 -4.72
CA GLU A 106 6.43 14.19 -4.49
C GLU A 106 7.12 13.71 -5.77
N MET A 107 8.43 13.61 -5.73
CA MET A 107 9.22 12.95 -6.78
C MET A 107 9.82 11.66 -6.21
N ARG A 108 9.72 10.57 -6.96
CA ARG A 108 10.44 9.32 -6.69
C ARG A 108 11.49 9.11 -7.79
N GLY A 109 12.72 9.54 -7.50
CA GLY A 109 13.74 9.69 -8.52
C GLY A 109 13.33 10.76 -9.54
N ASP A 110 13.20 10.39 -10.80
CA ASP A 110 12.75 11.25 -11.91
C ASP A 110 11.24 11.17 -12.18
N LYS A 111 10.50 10.38 -11.40
CA LYS A 111 9.06 10.14 -11.61
C LYS A 111 8.21 11.01 -10.69
N PRO A 112 7.25 11.78 -11.26
CA PRO A 112 6.20 12.40 -10.46
C PRO A 112 5.39 11.36 -9.70
N SER A 113 5.16 11.58 -8.42
CA SER A 113 4.44 10.68 -7.52
C SER A 113 3.63 11.48 -6.49
N SER A 114 3.07 10.79 -5.53
CA SER A 114 2.36 11.39 -4.41
C SER A 114 2.42 10.47 -3.18
N THR A 115 2.03 11.00 -2.04
CA THR A 115 1.86 10.21 -0.81
C THR A 115 0.67 9.23 -0.88
N ALA A 116 -0.22 9.39 -1.89
CA ALA A 116 -1.32 8.47 -2.17
C ALA A 116 -1.03 7.66 -3.44
N CYS A 117 -0.29 6.59 -3.31
CA CYS A 117 0.11 5.76 -4.42
C CYS A 117 -0.55 4.39 -4.33
N LEU A 118 -1.33 4.02 -5.37
CA LEU A 118 -1.91 2.69 -5.50
C LEU A 118 -0.84 1.73 -6.04
N ALA A 119 -0.52 0.68 -5.30
CA ALA A 119 0.25 -0.45 -5.81
C ALA A 119 -0.70 -1.38 -6.60
N TRP A 120 -0.84 -1.10 -7.90
CA TRP A 120 -1.75 -1.85 -8.77
C TRP A 120 -1.39 -3.32 -8.89
N SER A 121 -0.09 -3.60 -8.95
CA SER A 121 0.46 -4.95 -8.99
C SER A 121 1.77 -4.95 -8.24
N GLU A 122 1.94 -5.87 -7.31
CA GLU A 122 3.17 -5.98 -6.53
C GLU A 122 3.60 -7.44 -6.42
N THR A 123 4.87 -7.70 -6.70
CA THR A 123 5.49 -9.02 -6.60
C THR A 123 6.76 -8.93 -5.77
N TRP A 124 6.84 -9.77 -4.73
CA TRP A 124 8.01 -9.93 -3.89
C TRP A 124 8.79 -11.16 -4.32
N VAL A 125 10.08 -11.01 -4.52
CA VAL A 125 10.97 -12.07 -5.01
C VAL A 125 12.06 -12.35 -3.99
N ARG A 126 12.20 -13.60 -3.59
CA ARG A 126 13.34 -14.05 -2.76
C ARG A 126 14.63 -14.03 -3.57
N PRO A 127 15.79 -13.87 -2.89
CA PRO A 127 17.08 -14.00 -3.54
C PRO A 127 17.29 -15.38 -4.11
#